data_7a41695c1cbd1f4fd32d27a155a80e51
#
_entry.id   7a41695c1cbd1f4fd32d27a155a80e51
#
_cell.length_a   1.000
_cell.length_b   1.000
_cell.length_c   1.000
_cell.angle_alpha   90.00
_cell.angle_beta   90.00
_cell.angle_gamma   90.00
#
_symmetry.space_group_name_H-M   'P 1'
#
loop_
_entity.id
_entity.type
_entity.pdbx_description
1 polymer ?
#
loop_
_entity_poly.entity_id
_entity_poly.type
_entity_poly.pdbx_seq_one_letter_code
_entity_poly.pdbx_strand_id
1 'polypeptide(L)'
;MSKETLYERAGIADLAEFYRSKFVSDEVLDNRYFKAFDRFDIRFARTMWVYDNVRAGSSVLELGCGAGMLALLKRKKITLTGVDLSGECALAARRNGYDATFAAELSQLPFPSASFDYVVSLDVLGHVEAEAKDAVLAEVKRVLRPGGVTLHGIECTDRTARKSYDEMNAEELRRFIEIDGHVGLEEEHEHAARFRKFFPQVAWEPRYALCLSSEEFLKQADRYGLPFEDDFLDYLRGLSFKERRAFDIAMGYVFGKISDLNMHLPPSGLYVFLKASDAPLGPFYNEHRDRRALFSAGSKGAALAASTTNAGNQLCLDRNPGVKFDDGWFEPNILPPIARWMGQRASIRFRAAGVSEIRLDLTTHMPDLHARPLGLELFLNGERLSAFSLWRHGWLDLHVPVSEGLSEQANGEFELELRADHTWQPRPVAGETRDDRELSIAVCNLVIQ
;
A
#
# COMPACT_ATOMS: atom_id res chain seq x y z
N MET A 1 -4.30 -43.67 8.79
CA MET A 1 -4.13 -42.79 9.95
C MET A 1 -3.99 -41.42 9.40
N SER A 2 -4.81 -40.46 9.77
CA SER A 2 -4.63 -39.06 9.39
C SER A 2 -3.29 -38.55 9.97
N LYS A 3 -2.52 -37.81 9.20
CA LYS A 3 -1.30 -37.16 9.66
C LYS A 3 -1.71 -36.16 10.76
N GLU A 4 -1.02 -36.17 11.89
CA GLU A 4 -1.22 -35.20 12.96
C GLU A 4 -0.97 -33.79 12.44
N THR A 5 -1.87 -32.84 12.71
CA THR A 5 -1.77 -31.45 12.28
C THR A 5 -0.66 -30.70 13.03
N LEU A 6 -0.20 -29.59 12.52
CA LEU A 6 0.77 -28.74 13.21
C LEU A 6 0.20 -28.18 14.53
N TYR A 7 -1.09 -27.88 14.55
CA TYR A 7 -1.76 -27.42 15.77
C TYR A 7 -1.81 -28.52 16.84
N GLU A 8 -2.17 -29.76 16.46
CA GLU A 8 -2.15 -30.91 17.36
C GLU A 8 -0.74 -31.18 17.90
N ARG A 9 0.29 -31.14 17.05
CA ARG A 9 1.70 -31.24 17.46
C ARG A 9 2.12 -30.15 18.45
N ALA A 10 1.57 -28.96 18.32
CA ALA A 10 1.79 -27.83 19.24
C ALA A 10 0.94 -27.90 20.51
N GLY A 11 0.07 -28.92 20.65
CA GLY A 11 -0.86 -29.08 21.77
C GLY A 11 -2.01 -28.08 21.77
N ILE A 12 -2.42 -27.58 20.61
CA ILE A 12 -3.56 -26.67 20.43
C ILE A 12 -4.75 -27.52 19.97
N ALA A 13 -5.64 -27.85 20.92
CA ALA A 13 -6.78 -28.75 20.67
C ALA A 13 -8.04 -28.01 20.15
N ASP A 14 -8.23 -26.75 20.55
CA ASP A 14 -9.37 -25.93 20.14
C ASP A 14 -8.86 -24.71 19.31
N LEU A 15 -8.97 -24.86 18.01
CA LEU A 15 -8.48 -23.85 17.07
C LEU A 15 -9.36 -22.59 17.09
N ALA A 16 -10.67 -22.74 17.30
CA ALA A 16 -11.58 -21.60 17.36
C ALA A 16 -11.28 -20.73 18.60
N GLU A 17 -11.07 -21.36 19.76
CA GLU A 17 -10.70 -20.67 20.98
C GLU A 17 -9.32 -20.07 20.89
N PHE A 18 -8.35 -20.76 20.26
CA PHE A 18 -7.02 -20.22 20.03
C PHE A 18 -7.07 -18.92 19.19
N TYR A 19 -7.79 -18.94 18.08
CA TYR A 19 -7.93 -17.75 17.24
C TYR A 19 -8.74 -16.66 17.93
N ARG A 20 -9.77 -17.02 18.67
CA ARG A 20 -10.51 -16.07 19.48
C ARG A 20 -9.61 -15.35 20.47
N SER A 21 -8.83 -16.07 21.25
CA SER A 21 -7.96 -15.51 22.28
C SER A 21 -6.81 -14.68 21.70
N LYS A 22 -6.31 -15.07 20.50
CA LYS A 22 -5.15 -14.41 19.87
C LYS A 22 -5.52 -13.12 19.16
N PHE A 23 -6.66 -13.07 18.46
CA PHE A 23 -7.01 -11.98 17.55
C PHE A 23 -8.18 -11.12 18.02
N VAL A 24 -8.93 -11.58 19.02
CA VAL A 24 -10.08 -10.83 19.56
C VAL A 24 -9.61 -9.97 20.73
N SER A 25 -9.37 -8.71 20.46
CA SER A 25 -9.25 -7.68 21.48
C SER A 25 -10.44 -6.72 21.38
N ASP A 26 -10.73 -5.98 22.45
CA ASP A 26 -11.80 -4.98 22.44
C ASP A 26 -11.59 -3.94 21.32
N GLU A 27 -10.35 -3.60 20.99
CA GLU A 27 -10.02 -2.69 19.91
C GLU A 27 -10.35 -3.26 18.53
N VAL A 28 -10.12 -4.57 18.33
CA VAL A 28 -10.45 -5.29 17.10
C VAL A 28 -11.96 -5.39 16.97
N LEU A 29 -12.66 -5.81 18.03
CA LEU A 29 -14.12 -5.93 18.04
C LEU A 29 -14.84 -4.60 17.82
N ASP A 30 -14.27 -3.50 18.30
CA ASP A 30 -14.83 -2.15 18.12
C ASP A 30 -14.51 -1.53 16.74
N ASN A 31 -13.82 -2.25 15.89
CA ASN A 31 -13.39 -1.80 14.55
C ASN A 31 -12.55 -0.51 14.53
N ARG A 32 -12.08 -0.04 15.68
CA ARG A 32 -11.14 1.09 15.73
C ARG A 32 -9.83 0.77 15.03
N TYR A 33 -9.44 -0.49 15.09
CA TYR A 33 -8.27 -1.03 14.41
C TYR A 33 -8.41 -1.01 12.88
N PHE A 34 -9.63 -1.17 12.37
CA PHE A 34 -9.96 -1.28 10.95
C PHE A 34 -10.59 -0.02 10.35
N LYS A 35 -10.68 1.08 11.07
CA LYS A 35 -10.92 2.40 10.46
C LYS A 35 -9.70 2.79 9.62
N ALA A 36 -9.46 1.92 8.65
CA ALA A 36 -8.20 1.63 8.00
C ALA A 36 -7.69 2.70 7.05
N PHE A 37 -8.44 3.75 6.79
CA PHE A 37 -7.91 4.85 5.98
C PHE A 37 -6.84 5.67 6.70
N ASP A 38 -6.63 5.38 7.96
CA ASP A 38 -5.64 6.03 8.79
C ASP A 38 -4.29 5.28 8.81
N ARG A 39 -4.18 4.15 8.11
CA ARG A 39 -2.97 3.30 8.10
C ARG A 39 -2.53 3.03 6.67
N PHE A 40 -1.43 3.64 6.26
CA PHE A 40 -0.76 3.38 4.99
C PHE A 40 0.24 2.23 5.13
N ASP A 41 -0.23 1.06 5.52
CA ASP A 41 0.56 -0.16 5.56
C ASP A 41 0.06 -1.16 4.51
N ILE A 42 0.61 -2.37 4.50
CA ILE A 42 0.16 -3.42 3.58
C ILE A 42 -1.34 -3.68 3.68
N ARG A 43 -1.93 -3.49 4.87
CA ARG A 43 -3.37 -3.66 5.11
C ARG A 43 -4.20 -2.67 4.30
N PHE A 44 -3.74 -1.43 4.20
CA PHE A 44 -4.35 -0.43 3.33
C PHE A 44 -4.19 -0.82 1.85
N ALA A 45 -2.97 -1.15 1.43
CA ALA A 45 -2.68 -1.48 0.03
C ALA A 45 -3.52 -2.67 -0.46
N ARG A 46 -3.62 -3.76 0.31
CA ARG A 46 -4.43 -4.93 -0.05
C ARG A 46 -5.92 -4.65 -0.05
N THR A 47 -6.41 -3.86 0.93
CA THR A 47 -7.82 -3.46 1.00
C THR A 47 -8.21 -2.61 -0.20
N MET A 48 -7.35 -1.67 -0.59
CA MET A 48 -7.56 -0.85 -1.78
C MET A 48 -7.47 -1.66 -3.08
N TRP A 49 -6.56 -2.63 -3.16
CA TRP A 49 -6.49 -3.53 -4.30
C TRP A 49 -7.77 -4.35 -4.45
N VAL A 50 -8.32 -4.87 -3.35
CA VAL A 50 -9.63 -5.56 -3.36
C VAL A 50 -10.73 -4.59 -3.77
N TYR A 51 -10.78 -3.40 -3.14
CA TYR A 51 -11.75 -2.36 -3.49
C TYR A 51 -11.74 -2.05 -4.99
N ASP A 52 -10.57 -1.89 -5.57
CA ASP A 52 -10.42 -1.57 -6.99
C ASP A 52 -10.91 -2.72 -7.90
N ASN A 53 -10.70 -3.97 -7.51
CA ASN A 53 -11.05 -5.15 -8.31
C ASN A 53 -12.53 -5.58 -8.17
N VAL A 54 -13.22 -5.22 -7.08
CA VAL A 54 -14.63 -5.59 -6.88
C VAL A 54 -15.54 -4.61 -7.59
N ARG A 55 -16.47 -5.11 -8.41
CA ARG A 55 -17.48 -4.28 -9.11
C ARG A 55 -18.58 -3.82 -8.17
N ALA A 56 -19.10 -2.62 -8.41
CA ALA A 56 -20.26 -2.11 -7.69
C ALA A 56 -21.49 -3.03 -7.88
N GLY A 57 -22.28 -3.20 -6.84
CA GLY A 57 -23.51 -4.00 -6.85
C GLY A 57 -23.30 -5.52 -6.80
N SER A 58 -22.06 -6.00 -6.68
CA SER A 58 -21.73 -7.42 -6.63
C SER A 58 -22.05 -8.08 -5.29
N SER A 59 -22.18 -9.42 -5.28
CA SER A 59 -22.18 -10.22 -4.06
C SER A 59 -20.75 -10.69 -3.75
N VAL A 60 -20.28 -10.41 -2.55
CA VAL A 60 -18.90 -10.66 -2.10
C VAL A 60 -18.93 -11.51 -0.83
N LEU A 61 -18.13 -12.59 -0.83
CA LEU A 61 -17.83 -13.37 0.37
C LEU A 61 -16.40 -13.06 0.82
N GLU A 62 -16.22 -12.71 2.07
CA GLU A 62 -14.90 -12.65 2.72
C GLU A 62 -14.70 -13.88 3.61
N LEU A 63 -13.59 -14.57 3.38
CA LEU A 63 -13.11 -15.66 4.21
C LEU A 63 -12.19 -15.10 5.29
N GLY A 64 -12.36 -15.53 6.54
CA GLY A 64 -11.61 -15.00 7.68
C GLY A 64 -11.91 -13.50 7.87
N CYS A 65 -13.20 -13.17 7.95
CA CYS A 65 -13.62 -11.75 7.96
C CYS A 65 -13.20 -10.98 9.22
N GLY A 66 -12.73 -11.66 10.24
CA GLY A 66 -12.38 -11.04 11.51
C GLY A 66 -13.51 -10.14 12.00
N ALA A 67 -13.16 -8.94 12.47
CA ALA A 67 -14.15 -7.94 12.88
C ALA A 67 -14.67 -7.06 11.71
N GLY A 68 -14.43 -7.42 10.46
CA GLY A 68 -15.03 -6.75 9.30
C GLY A 68 -14.13 -5.72 8.61
N MET A 69 -12.92 -6.10 8.27
CA MET A 69 -11.93 -5.23 7.61
C MET A 69 -12.42 -4.65 6.29
N LEU A 70 -13.18 -5.43 5.52
CA LEU A 70 -13.67 -5.03 4.19
C LEU A 70 -15.01 -4.26 4.22
N ALA A 71 -15.51 -3.84 5.38
CA ALA A 71 -16.75 -3.03 5.48
C ALA A 71 -16.76 -1.79 4.55
N LEU A 72 -15.57 -1.27 4.22
CA LEU A 72 -15.36 -0.23 3.23
C LEU A 72 -16.00 -0.55 1.87
N LEU A 73 -16.01 -1.80 1.45
CA LEU A 73 -16.57 -2.23 0.16
C LEU A 73 -18.07 -1.89 0.05
N LYS A 74 -18.78 -1.71 1.17
CA LYS A 74 -20.18 -1.27 1.20
C LYS A 74 -20.43 0.06 0.48
N ARG A 75 -19.39 0.90 0.33
CA ARG A 75 -19.45 2.13 -0.47
C ARG A 75 -19.73 1.85 -1.95
N LYS A 76 -19.43 0.65 -2.44
CA LYS A 76 -19.78 0.19 -3.79
C LYS A 76 -21.18 -0.41 -3.90
N LYS A 77 -22.01 -0.30 -2.86
CA LYS A 77 -23.37 -0.88 -2.80
C LYS A 77 -23.38 -2.40 -3.05
N ILE A 78 -22.35 -3.09 -2.61
CA ILE A 78 -22.24 -4.55 -2.67
C ILE A 78 -23.06 -5.21 -1.56
N THR A 79 -23.39 -6.50 -1.75
CA THR A 79 -23.80 -7.39 -0.67
C THR A 79 -22.55 -8.08 -0.12
N LEU A 80 -22.21 -7.82 1.13
CA LEU A 80 -20.99 -8.29 1.77
C LEU A 80 -21.33 -9.34 2.84
N THR A 81 -20.87 -10.56 2.61
CA THR A 81 -21.01 -11.69 3.54
C THR A 81 -19.64 -12.05 4.10
N GLY A 82 -19.56 -12.36 5.39
CA GLY A 82 -18.32 -12.77 6.04
C GLY A 82 -18.43 -14.17 6.64
N VAL A 83 -17.32 -14.92 6.61
CA VAL A 83 -17.13 -16.16 7.35
C VAL A 83 -15.89 -16.06 8.19
N ASP A 84 -15.96 -16.49 9.43
CA ASP A 84 -14.82 -16.60 10.33
C ASP A 84 -14.94 -17.86 11.17
N LEU A 85 -13.83 -18.41 11.63
CA LEU A 85 -13.84 -19.53 12.57
C LEU A 85 -14.37 -19.09 13.95
N SER A 86 -14.04 -17.85 14.34
CA SER A 86 -14.55 -17.23 15.57
C SER A 86 -15.94 -16.63 15.38
N GLY A 87 -16.92 -17.14 16.10
CA GLY A 87 -18.29 -16.59 16.11
C GLY A 87 -18.34 -15.14 16.62
N GLU A 88 -17.46 -14.77 17.54
CA GLU A 88 -17.36 -13.39 18.06
C GLU A 88 -16.85 -12.42 17.01
N CYS A 89 -15.83 -12.82 16.24
CA CYS A 89 -15.33 -12.05 15.10
C CYS A 89 -16.44 -11.88 14.05
N ALA A 90 -17.14 -12.96 13.69
CA ALA A 90 -18.24 -12.90 12.74
C ALA A 90 -19.35 -11.94 13.21
N LEU A 91 -19.71 -11.96 14.50
CA LEU A 91 -20.68 -11.03 15.08
C LEU A 91 -20.17 -9.59 15.08
N ALA A 92 -18.88 -9.37 15.32
CA ALA A 92 -18.28 -8.05 15.24
C ALA A 92 -18.32 -7.50 13.80
N ALA A 93 -17.97 -8.32 12.80
CA ALA A 93 -18.09 -7.94 11.39
C ALA A 93 -19.53 -7.55 11.02
N ARG A 94 -20.52 -8.28 11.54
CA ARG A 94 -21.94 -7.96 11.35
C ARG A 94 -22.28 -6.57 11.90
N ARG A 95 -21.85 -6.26 13.13
CA ARG A 95 -22.03 -4.91 13.72
C ARG A 95 -21.31 -3.82 12.92
N ASN A 96 -20.21 -4.16 12.30
CA ASN A 96 -19.37 -3.25 11.53
C ASN A 96 -19.82 -3.07 10.07
N GLY A 97 -20.97 -3.63 9.68
CA GLY A 97 -21.64 -3.29 8.43
C GLY A 97 -21.72 -4.41 7.38
N TYR A 98 -21.39 -5.66 7.72
CA TYR A 98 -21.63 -6.80 6.85
C TYR A 98 -23.14 -7.13 6.81
N ASP A 99 -23.63 -7.54 5.65
CA ASP A 99 -25.04 -7.90 5.46
C ASP A 99 -25.37 -9.25 6.12
N ALA A 100 -24.42 -10.19 6.14
CA ALA A 100 -24.52 -11.48 6.81
C ALA A 100 -23.13 -11.95 7.27
N THR A 101 -23.09 -12.71 8.36
CA THR A 101 -21.85 -13.34 8.84
C THR A 101 -22.14 -14.70 9.43
N PHE A 102 -21.19 -15.63 9.32
CA PHE A 102 -21.32 -17.02 9.75
C PHE A 102 -20.05 -17.48 10.46
N ALA A 103 -20.20 -18.27 11.48
CA ALA A 103 -19.11 -19.03 12.08
C ALA A 103 -19.01 -20.38 11.36
N ALA A 104 -17.92 -20.63 10.64
CA ALA A 104 -17.72 -21.87 9.91
C ALA A 104 -16.25 -22.10 9.54
N GLU A 105 -15.91 -23.36 9.31
CA GLU A 105 -14.63 -23.73 8.72
C GLU A 105 -14.60 -23.41 7.22
N LEU A 106 -13.42 -22.97 6.74
CA LEU A 106 -13.27 -22.57 5.35
C LEU A 106 -13.30 -23.74 4.35
N SER A 107 -13.01 -24.94 4.83
CA SER A 107 -13.11 -26.18 4.05
C SER A 107 -14.55 -26.69 3.88
N GLN A 108 -15.53 -26.05 4.56
CA GLN A 108 -16.95 -26.44 4.49
C GLN A 108 -17.85 -25.21 4.63
N LEU A 109 -17.93 -24.42 3.57
CA LEU A 109 -18.69 -23.16 3.56
C LEU A 109 -20.20 -23.40 3.54
N PRO A 110 -20.98 -22.71 4.43
CA PRO A 110 -22.43 -22.92 4.57
C PRO A 110 -23.25 -22.21 3.46
N PHE A 111 -22.77 -22.24 2.23
CA PHE A 111 -23.44 -21.57 1.11
C PHE A 111 -23.69 -22.55 -0.05
N PRO A 112 -24.76 -22.33 -0.82
CA PRO A 112 -24.98 -23.04 -2.08
C PRO A 112 -23.84 -22.75 -3.10
N SER A 113 -23.68 -23.66 -4.06
CA SER A 113 -22.78 -23.41 -5.20
C SER A 113 -23.21 -22.18 -5.98
N ALA A 114 -22.28 -21.50 -6.62
CA ALA A 114 -22.52 -20.34 -7.50
C ALA A 114 -23.30 -19.19 -6.81
N SER A 115 -22.95 -18.86 -5.56
CA SER A 115 -23.63 -17.83 -4.76
C SER A 115 -23.00 -16.44 -4.87
N PHE A 116 -21.70 -16.36 -5.14
CA PHE A 116 -20.96 -15.10 -5.05
C PHE A 116 -20.28 -14.72 -6.36
N ASP A 117 -20.24 -13.42 -6.64
CA ASP A 117 -19.49 -12.85 -7.76
C ASP A 117 -17.99 -12.78 -7.42
N TYR A 118 -17.70 -12.53 -6.14
CA TYR A 118 -16.34 -12.47 -5.62
C TYR A 118 -16.20 -13.27 -4.33
N VAL A 119 -15.06 -13.95 -4.18
CA VAL A 119 -14.58 -14.48 -2.91
C VAL A 119 -13.25 -13.81 -2.58
N VAL A 120 -13.10 -13.30 -1.37
CA VAL A 120 -11.91 -12.55 -0.95
C VAL A 120 -11.36 -13.17 0.33
N SER A 121 -10.04 -13.25 0.45
CA SER A 121 -9.38 -13.47 1.74
C SER A 121 -8.14 -12.60 1.87
N LEU A 122 -7.93 -12.04 3.05
CA LEU A 122 -6.76 -11.23 3.38
C LEU A 122 -6.18 -11.74 4.70
N ASP A 123 -4.89 -12.12 4.68
CA ASP A 123 -4.18 -12.70 5.84
C ASP A 123 -4.86 -13.95 6.43
N VAL A 124 -5.27 -14.87 5.58
CA VAL A 124 -6.00 -16.07 5.99
C VAL A 124 -5.26 -17.34 5.59
N LEU A 125 -4.84 -17.44 4.32
CA LEU A 125 -4.24 -18.67 3.81
C LEU A 125 -2.87 -18.97 4.41
N GLY A 126 -2.18 -17.99 4.98
CA GLY A 126 -0.98 -18.19 5.78
C GLY A 126 -1.25 -18.96 7.08
N HIS A 127 -2.46 -18.91 7.59
CA HIS A 127 -2.90 -19.62 8.80
C HIS A 127 -3.51 -21.00 8.53
N VAL A 128 -3.77 -21.33 7.26
CA VAL A 128 -4.30 -22.64 6.85
C VAL A 128 -3.16 -23.58 6.53
N GLU A 129 -3.10 -24.74 7.17
CA GLU A 129 -2.08 -25.75 6.90
C GLU A 129 -2.08 -26.12 5.40
N ALA A 130 -0.89 -26.40 4.86
CA ALA A 130 -0.71 -26.63 3.42
C ALA A 130 -1.62 -27.75 2.88
N GLU A 131 -1.82 -28.80 3.66
CA GLU A 131 -2.67 -29.95 3.32
C GLU A 131 -4.17 -29.59 3.25
N ALA A 132 -4.61 -28.63 4.06
CA ALA A 132 -6.02 -28.21 4.12
C ALA A 132 -6.40 -27.18 3.03
N LYS A 133 -5.43 -26.49 2.45
CA LYS A 133 -5.67 -25.40 1.47
C LYS A 133 -6.42 -25.86 0.22
N ASP A 134 -6.13 -27.05 -0.28
CA ASP A 134 -6.80 -27.56 -1.49
C ASP A 134 -8.32 -27.74 -1.23
N ALA A 135 -8.73 -28.17 -0.02
CA ALA A 135 -10.13 -28.23 0.35
C ALA A 135 -10.78 -26.84 0.44
N VAL A 136 -10.07 -25.86 1.01
CA VAL A 136 -10.54 -24.47 1.04
C VAL A 136 -10.72 -23.93 -0.38
N LEU A 137 -9.77 -24.15 -1.27
CA LEU A 137 -9.86 -23.66 -2.65
C LEU A 137 -10.96 -24.37 -3.46
N ALA A 138 -11.23 -25.65 -3.18
CA ALA A 138 -12.37 -26.35 -3.75
C ALA A 138 -13.72 -25.69 -3.33
N GLU A 139 -13.86 -25.30 -2.07
CA GLU A 139 -15.02 -24.57 -1.58
C GLU A 139 -15.12 -23.16 -2.18
N VAL A 140 -14.00 -22.42 -2.27
CA VAL A 140 -13.95 -21.14 -2.99
C VAL A 140 -14.48 -21.30 -4.42
N LYS A 141 -13.99 -22.32 -5.12
CA LYS A 141 -14.44 -22.62 -6.48
C LYS A 141 -15.91 -22.95 -6.55
N ARG A 142 -16.41 -23.75 -5.62
CA ARG A 142 -17.81 -24.17 -5.57
C ARG A 142 -18.77 -23.02 -5.37
N VAL A 143 -18.44 -22.08 -4.47
CA VAL A 143 -19.34 -20.98 -4.11
C VAL A 143 -19.26 -19.81 -5.09
N LEU A 144 -18.21 -19.71 -5.91
CA LEU A 144 -18.10 -18.73 -6.97
C LEU A 144 -19.08 -19.02 -8.10
N ARG A 145 -19.73 -17.97 -8.61
CA ARG A 145 -20.52 -18.03 -9.85
C ARG A 145 -19.61 -18.30 -11.06
N PRO A 146 -20.14 -18.87 -12.15
CA PRO A 146 -19.39 -18.92 -13.41
C PRO A 146 -18.88 -17.53 -13.80
N GLY A 147 -17.57 -17.42 -14.06
CA GLY A 147 -16.92 -16.13 -14.32
C GLY A 147 -16.68 -15.24 -13.10
N GLY A 148 -17.01 -15.70 -11.90
CA GLY A 148 -16.65 -15.03 -10.66
C GLY A 148 -15.13 -15.00 -10.44
N VAL A 149 -14.70 -14.07 -9.61
CA VAL A 149 -13.25 -13.83 -9.35
C VAL A 149 -12.95 -14.04 -7.87
N THR A 150 -11.87 -14.75 -7.58
CA THR A 150 -11.35 -14.79 -6.22
C THR A 150 -10.11 -13.91 -6.09
N LEU A 151 -10.02 -13.18 -4.95
CA LEU A 151 -8.98 -12.20 -4.65
C LEU A 151 -8.34 -12.53 -3.30
N HIS A 152 -7.05 -12.72 -3.28
CA HIS A 152 -6.33 -13.11 -2.07
C HIS A 152 -5.12 -12.23 -1.83
N GLY A 153 -4.95 -11.82 -0.58
CA GLY A 153 -3.71 -11.31 -0.04
C GLY A 153 -3.15 -12.34 0.92
N ILE A 154 -1.98 -12.89 0.63
CA ILE A 154 -1.45 -14.07 1.33
C ILE A 154 -0.03 -13.78 1.81
N GLU A 155 0.23 -14.06 3.08
CA GLU A 155 1.57 -14.07 3.63
C GLU A 155 2.35 -15.26 3.06
N CYS A 156 3.56 -14.96 2.62
CA CYS A 156 4.48 -15.93 2.04
C CYS A 156 5.74 -16.08 2.90
N THR A 157 6.55 -17.07 2.60
CA THR A 157 7.83 -17.31 3.24
C THR A 157 8.94 -17.43 2.23
N ASP A 158 10.15 -17.06 2.65
CA ASP A 158 11.37 -17.53 2.03
C ASP A 158 11.88 -18.72 2.85
N ARG A 159 11.84 -19.91 2.28
CA ARG A 159 12.28 -21.15 2.96
C ARG A 159 13.76 -21.16 3.32
N THR A 160 14.55 -20.32 2.69
CA THR A 160 15.98 -20.21 3.01
C THR A 160 16.25 -19.44 4.29
N ALA A 161 15.29 -18.62 4.70
CA ALA A 161 15.43 -17.73 5.85
C ALA A 161 14.90 -18.33 7.17
N ARG A 162 14.27 -19.52 7.14
CA ARG A 162 13.56 -20.06 8.30
C ARG A 162 13.71 -21.58 8.46
N LYS A 163 13.76 -22.04 9.73
CA LYS A 163 13.64 -23.45 10.09
C LYS A 163 12.29 -24.00 9.64
N SER A 164 12.26 -25.16 8.99
CA SER A 164 11.01 -25.79 8.57
C SER A 164 10.18 -26.24 9.78
N TYR A 165 8.86 -26.35 9.62
CA TYR A 165 7.99 -26.83 10.70
C TYR A 165 8.34 -28.26 11.15
N ASP A 166 8.79 -29.12 10.22
CA ASP A 166 9.19 -30.49 10.52
C ASP A 166 10.46 -30.57 11.38
N GLU A 167 11.30 -29.55 11.33
CA GLU A 167 12.53 -29.42 12.13
C GLU A 167 12.28 -28.82 13.53
N MET A 168 11.08 -28.28 13.77
CA MET A 168 10.68 -27.71 15.06
C MET A 168 10.21 -28.83 16.00
N ASN A 169 10.69 -28.82 17.25
CA ASN A 169 10.07 -29.63 18.30
C ASN A 169 8.71 -29.02 18.73
N ALA A 170 7.93 -29.72 19.55
CA ALA A 170 6.59 -29.30 19.97
C ALA A 170 6.58 -27.92 20.67
N GLU A 171 7.58 -27.65 21.51
CA GLU A 171 7.68 -26.37 22.23
C GLU A 171 8.05 -25.22 21.30
N GLU A 172 9.01 -25.42 20.39
CA GLU A 172 9.39 -24.45 19.36
C GLU A 172 8.20 -24.14 18.44
N LEU A 173 7.49 -25.19 18.00
CA LEU A 173 6.32 -25.06 17.14
C LEU A 173 5.18 -24.31 17.84
N ARG A 174 4.90 -24.66 19.10
CA ARG A 174 3.90 -23.99 19.91
C ARG A 174 4.21 -22.50 20.07
N ARG A 175 5.44 -22.20 20.45
CA ARG A 175 5.91 -20.82 20.60
C ARG A 175 5.82 -20.05 19.29
N PHE A 176 6.16 -20.66 18.17
CA PHE A 176 6.02 -20.07 16.86
C PHE A 176 4.55 -19.76 16.54
N ILE A 177 3.63 -20.73 16.76
CA ILE A 177 2.20 -20.53 16.49
C ILE A 177 1.61 -19.45 17.41
N GLU A 178 1.97 -19.42 18.69
CA GLU A 178 1.50 -18.41 19.64
C GLU A 178 1.98 -16.98 19.27
N ILE A 179 3.16 -16.87 18.70
CA ILE A 179 3.74 -15.57 18.32
C ILE A 179 3.27 -15.13 16.95
N ASP A 180 3.46 -15.95 15.94
CA ASP A 180 3.27 -15.65 14.53
C ASP A 180 1.95 -16.25 14.00
N GLY A 181 1.72 -17.53 14.21
CA GLY A 181 0.48 -18.23 13.84
C GLY A 181 0.39 -18.67 12.39
N HIS A 182 1.39 -18.39 11.58
CA HIS A 182 1.39 -18.72 10.16
C HIS A 182 1.91 -20.14 9.92
N VAL A 183 1.05 -21.14 10.11
CA VAL A 183 1.39 -22.57 9.92
C VAL A 183 1.39 -23.02 8.46
N GLY A 184 0.82 -22.21 7.58
CA GLY A 184 0.65 -22.54 6.17
C GLY A 184 1.46 -21.63 5.23
N LEU A 185 2.57 -21.05 5.67
CA LEU A 185 3.38 -20.22 4.78
C LEU A 185 4.01 -21.07 3.67
N GLU A 186 3.81 -20.64 2.45
CA GLU A 186 4.39 -21.17 1.21
C GLU A 186 5.07 -20.03 0.45
N GLU A 187 5.93 -20.36 -0.51
CA GLU A 187 6.49 -19.36 -1.40
C GLU A 187 5.41 -18.87 -2.39
N GLU A 188 5.53 -17.64 -2.87
CA GLU A 188 4.52 -17.01 -3.73
C GLU A 188 4.20 -17.83 -4.99
N HIS A 189 5.19 -18.47 -5.59
CA HIS A 189 5.00 -19.31 -6.77
C HIS A 189 4.27 -20.64 -6.46
N GLU A 190 4.40 -21.16 -5.23
CA GLU A 190 3.67 -22.35 -4.77
C GLU A 190 2.18 -22.04 -4.58
N HIS A 191 1.86 -20.88 -3.98
CA HIS A 191 0.48 -20.40 -3.94
C HIS A 191 -0.11 -20.29 -5.35
N ALA A 192 0.61 -19.65 -6.28
CA ALA A 192 0.14 -19.54 -7.66
C ALA A 192 -0.06 -20.91 -8.33
N ALA A 193 0.85 -21.86 -8.11
CA ALA A 193 0.73 -23.22 -8.64
C ALA A 193 -0.47 -23.97 -8.03
N ARG A 194 -0.75 -23.78 -6.73
CA ARG A 194 -1.91 -24.36 -6.05
C ARG A 194 -3.22 -23.84 -6.64
N PHE A 195 -3.35 -22.52 -6.84
CA PHE A 195 -4.55 -21.93 -7.45
C PHE A 195 -4.79 -22.42 -8.88
N ARG A 196 -3.74 -22.68 -9.66
CA ARG A 196 -3.85 -23.24 -11.02
C ARG A 196 -4.47 -24.64 -11.08
N LYS A 197 -4.51 -25.40 -9.97
CA LYS A 197 -5.24 -26.67 -9.89
C LYS A 197 -6.76 -26.47 -10.00
N PHE A 198 -7.26 -25.30 -9.58
CA PHE A 198 -8.69 -25.00 -9.49
C PHE A 198 -9.17 -23.99 -10.53
N PHE A 199 -8.31 -23.09 -10.96
CA PHE A 199 -8.65 -21.98 -11.84
C PHE A 199 -7.71 -21.93 -13.04
N PRO A 200 -8.24 -21.88 -14.28
CA PRO A 200 -7.41 -21.77 -15.48
C PRO A 200 -6.75 -20.39 -15.63
N GLN A 201 -7.32 -19.36 -15.04
CA GLN A 201 -6.76 -18.02 -15.07
C GLN A 201 -6.27 -17.64 -13.68
N VAL A 202 -4.97 -17.43 -13.53
CA VAL A 202 -4.31 -17.01 -12.28
C VAL A 202 -3.31 -15.91 -12.59
N ALA A 203 -3.52 -14.76 -12.01
CA ALA A 203 -2.57 -13.64 -12.01
C ALA A 203 -2.12 -13.34 -10.58
N TRP A 204 -0.85 -13.07 -10.39
CA TRP A 204 -0.29 -12.80 -9.08
C TRP A 204 0.92 -11.87 -9.15
N GLU A 205 1.12 -11.11 -8.10
CA GLU A 205 2.30 -10.26 -7.93
C GLU A 205 2.82 -10.33 -6.50
N PRO A 206 4.13 -10.51 -6.30
CA PRO A 206 4.74 -10.45 -4.98
C PRO A 206 4.66 -9.03 -4.44
N ARG A 207 4.47 -8.94 -3.12
CA ARG A 207 4.51 -7.69 -2.37
C ARG A 207 5.39 -7.88 -1.15
N TYR A 208 6.16 -6.87 -0.84
CA TYR A 208 6.96 -6.86 0.37
C TYR A 208 6.17 -6.18 1.47
N ALA A 209 5.85 -6.93 2.53
CA ALA A 209 5.17 -6.41 3.71
C ALA A 209 6.18 -5.68 4.59
N LEU A 210 6.51 -4.44 4.24
CA LEU A 210 7.52 -3.67 4.94
C LEU A 210 6.97 -2.75 6.02
N CYS A 211 5.66 -2.72 6.22
CA CYS A 211 5.11 -1.78 7.15
C CYS A 211 4.65 -2.44 8.43
N LEU A 212 5.56 -2.46 9.36
CA LEU A 212 5.21 -2.57 10.76
C LEU A 212 4.77 -1.19 11.24
N SER A 213 3.69 -1.11 12.03
CA SER A 213 3.45 0.08 12.81
C SER A 213 4.64 0.34 13.72
N SER A 214 4.88 1.58 14.12
CA SER A 214 5.97 1.89 15.06
C SER A 214 5.88 1.07 16.35
N GLU A 215 4.67 0.75 16.80
CA GLU A 215 4.45 -0.12 17.94
C GLU A 215 4.94 -1.55 17.70
N GLU A 216 4.57 -2.12 16.55
CA GLU A 216 5.01 -3.48 16.19
C GLU A 216 6.52 -3.54 15.92
N PHE A 217 7.06 -2.50 15.28
CA PHE A 217 8.50 -2.35 15.10
C PHE A 217 9.24 -2.36 16.44
N LEU A 218 8.78 -1.60 17.43
CA LEU A 218 9.37 -1.58 18.77
C LEU A 218 9.31 -2.96 19.44
N LYS A 219 8.17 -3.65 19.35
CA LYS A 219 8.03 -5.01 19.87
C LYS A 219 9.03 -5.99 19.23
N GLN A 220 9.26 -5.86 17.92
CA GLN A 220 10.23 -6.71 17.23
C GLN A 220 11.67 -6.32 17.53
N ALA A 221 11.98 -5.02 17.61
CA ALA A 221 13.31 -4.56 18.01
C ALA A 221 13.69 -5.09 19.39
N ASP A 222 12.78 -5.00 20.36
CA ASP A 222 12.99 -5.53 21.71
C ASP A 222 13.11 -7.06 21.73
N ARG A 223 12.30 -7.77 20.93
CA ARG A 223 12.30 -9.23 20.88
C ARG A 223 13.57 -9.81 20.27
N TYR A 224 14.07 -9.21 19.20
CA TYR A 224 15.17 -9.76 18.42
C TYR A 224 16.52 -9.09 18.71
N GLY A 225 16.54 -8.07 19.59
CA GLY A 225 17.74 -7.29 19.87
C GLY A 225 18.29 -6.66 18.58
N LEU A 226 17.41 -6.07 17.78
CA LEU A 226 17.83 -5.48 16.51
C LEU A 226 18.84 -4.35 16.75
N PRO A 227 19.90 -4.24 15.93
CA PRO A 227 21.00 -3.30 16.15
C PRO A 227 20.63 -1.86 15.74
N PHE A 228 19.55 -1.33 16.31
CA PHE A 228 19.21 0.07 16.18
C PHE A 228 19.81 0.85 17.33
N GLU A 229 20.20 2.10 17.05
CA GLU A 229 20.67 2.99 18.09
C GLU A 229 19.58 3.25 19.13
N ASP A 230 19.93 3.20 20.40
CA ASP A 230 19.00 3.36 21.52
C ASP A 230 18.23 4.69 21.43
N ASP A 231 18.89 5.76 20.99
CA ASP A 231 18.26 7.07 20.79
C ASP A 231 17.07 7.04 19.81
N PHE A 232 17.15 6.23 18.75
CA PHE A 232 16.05 6.09 17.79
C PHE A 232 14.87 5.32 18.40
N LEU A 233 15.17 4.24 19.12
CA LEU A 233 14.13 3.46 19.79
C LEU A 233 13.44 4.28 20.89
N ASP A 234 14.22 5.05 21.64
CA ASP A 234 13.69 5.94 22.69
C ASP A 234 12.86 7.09 22.11
N TYR A 235 13.29 7.64 20.98
CA TYR A 235 12.48 8.61 20.25
C TYR A 235 11.12 8.03 19.86
N LEU A 236 11.08 6.83 19.27
CA LEU A 236 9.82 6.17 18.91
C LEU A 236 8.95 5.86 20.13
N ARG A 237 9.55 5.45 21.26
CA ARG A 237 8.83 5.19 22.52
C ARG A 237 8.24 6.46 23.09
N GLY A 238 8.95 7.59 22.96
CA GLY A 238 8.55 8.90 23.48
C GLY A 238 7.43 9.57 22.69
N LEU A 239 7.12 9.11 21.48
CA LEU A 239 6.06 9.71 20.66
C LEU A 239 4.68 9.56 21.32
N SER A 240 3.91 10.65 21.39
CA SER A 240 2.49 10.60 21.74
C SER A 240 1.71 9.78 20.70
N PHE A 241 0.51 9.33 21.05
CA PHE A 241 -0.36 8.59 20.12
C PHE A 241 -0.57 9.32 18.78
N LYS A 242 -0.77 10.63 18.82
CA LYS A 242 -0.98 11.46 17.63
C LYS A 242 0.27 11.54 16.75
N GLU A 243 1.43 11.71 17.36
CA GLU A 243 2.72 11.76 16.65
C GLU A 243 3.09 10.40 16.08
N ARG A 244 2.92 9.33 16.85
CA ARG A 244 3.14 7.95 16.40
C ARG A 244 2.26 7.62 15.21
N ARG A 245 0.98 7.99 15.26
CA ARG A 245 0.06 7.80 14.13
C ARG A 245 0.51 8.58 12.89
N ALA A 246 0.95 9.82 13.04
CA ALA A 246 1.47 10.61 11.92
C ALA A 246 2.73 9.99 11.33
N PHE A 247 3.63 9.49 12.18
CA PHE A 247 4.83 8.77 11.76
C PHE A 247 4.46 7.49 10.98
N ASP A 248 3.56 6.66 11.51
CA ASP A 248 3.11 5.43 10.87
C ASP A 248 2.46 5.70 9.50
N ILE A 249 1.68 6.76 9.38
CA ILE A 249 1.09 7.20 8.10
C ILE A 249 2.19 7.56 7.09
N ALA A 250 3.16 8.37 7.51
CA ALA A 250 4.24 8.80 6.63
C ALA A 250 5.10 7.61 6.18
N MET A 251 5.49 6.73 7.10
CA MET A 251 6.26 5.53 6.79
C MET A 251 5.50 4.58 5.89
N GLY A 252 4.20 4.36 6.15
CA GLY A 252 3.34 3.54 5.31
C GLY A 252 3.22 4.06 3.89
N TYR A 253 3.15 5.37 3.71
CA TYR A 253 3.15 5.98 2.38
C TYR A 253 4.47 5.71 1.64
N VAL A 254 5.60 5.92 2.30
CA VAL A 254 6.94 5.67 1.72
C VAL A 254 7.08 4.20 1.32
N PHE A 255 6.79 3.27 2.22
CA PHE A 255 6.91 1.83 1.95
C PHE A 255 5.90 1.34 0.90
N GLY A 256 4.69 1.88 0.89
CA GLY A 256 3.71 1.60 -0.16
C GLY A 256 4.25 2.00 -1.54
N LYS A 257 4.88 3.16 -1.66
CA LYS A 257 5.54 3.59 -2.91
C LYS A 257 6.71 2.70 -3.31
N ILE A 258 7.55 2.31 -2.35
CA ILE A 258 8.67 1.38 -2.60
C ILE A 258 8.14 0.02 -3.08
N SER A 259 7.09 -0.51 -2.45
CA SER A 259 6.44 -1.75 -2.86
C SER A 259 5.87 -1.66 -4.28
N ASP A 260 5.20 -0.55 -4.61
CA ASP A 260 4.63 -0.31 -5.95
C ASP A 260 5.71 -0.25 -7.05
N LEU A 261 6.93 0.08 -6.71
CA LEU A 261 8.05 0.17 -7.63
C LEU A 261 8.80 -1.15 -7.83
N ASN A 262 8.30 -2.27 -7.30
CA ASN A 262 8.95 -3.59 -7.36
C ASN A 262 10.43 -3.58 -6.91
N MET A 263 10.76 -2.75 -5.95
CA MET A 263 12.10 -2.75 -5.40
C MET A 263 12.34 -4.02 -4.58
N HIS A 264 13.40 -4.73 -4.92
CA HIS A 264 13.88 -5.86 -4.15
C HIS A 264 14.47 -5.35 -2.82
N LEU A 265 13.62 -5.20 -1.83
CA LEU A 265 14.07 -4.99 -0.46
C LEU A 265 14.32 -6.35 0.19
N PRO A 266 15.31 -6.44 1.11
CA PRO A 266 15.58 -7.71 1.78
C PRO A 266 14.31 -8.22 2.45
N PRO A 267 14.07 -9.55 2.41
CA PRO A 267 12.80 -10.16 2.75
C PRO A 267 12.57 -10.16 4.26
N SER A 268 11.84 -9.20 4.76
CA SER A 268 11.23 -9.31 6.08
C SER A 268 9.70 -9.40 5.96
N GLY A 269 9.21 -10.41 5.25
CA GLY A 269 7.78 -10.65 5.06
C GLY A 269 7.36 -10.52 3.60
N LEU A 270 7.48 -11.61 2.88
CA LEU A 270 6.90 -11.75 1.56
C LEU A 270 5.38 -11.79 1.67
N TYR A 271 4.73 -11.14 0.74
CA TYR A 271 3.29 -11.12 0.61
C TYR A 271 2.94 -11.22 -0.87
N VAL A 272 1.86 -11.89 -1.21
CA VAL A 272 1.39 -12.00 -2.59
C VAL A 272 -0.03 -11.50 -2.74
N PHE A 273 -0.29 -10.66 -3.73
CA PHE A 273 -1.63 -10.42 -4.23
C PHE A 273 -1.90 -11.41 -5.36
N LEU A 274 -2.98 -12.16 -5.25
CA LEU A 274 -3.34 -13.18 -6.21
C LEU A 274 -4.82 -13.07 -6.56
N LYS A 275 -5.12 -13.11 -7.86
CA LYS A 275 -6.49 -13.26 -8.34
C LYS A 275 -6.63 -14.40 -9.31
N ALA A 276 -7.78 -15.09 -9.24
CA ALA A 276 -8.05 -16.21 -10.09
C ALA A 276 -9.52 -16.28 -10.53
N SER A 277 -9.77 -16.91 -11.68
CA SER A 277 -11.12 -17.07 -12.26
C SER A 277 -11.16 -18.19 -13.28
N ASP A 278 -12.37 -18.65 -13.63
CA ASP A 278 -12.60 -19.47 -14.82
C ASP A 278 -12.65 -18.65 -16.12
N ALA A 279 -12.98 -17.38 -16.01
CA ALA A 279 -13.06 -16.46 -17.14
C ALA A 279 -11.78 -15.62 -17.26
N PRO A 280 -11.51 -15.01 -18.41
CA PRO A 280 -10.39 -14.08 -18.56
C PRO A 280 -10.41 -13.00 -17.49
N LEU A 281 -9.25 -12.81 -16.85
CA LEU A 281 -9.07 -11.79 -15.82
C LEU A 281 -8.93 -10.41 -16.47
N GLY A 282 -9.56 -9.40 -15.88
CA GLY A 282 -9.26 -8.00 -16.17
C GLY A 282 -7.86 -7.59 -15.68
N PRO A 283 -7.47 -6.31 -15.86
CA PRO A 283 -6.18 -5.79 -15.41
C PRO A 283 -5.92 -6.13 -13.94
N PHE A 284 -4.67 -6.42 -13.59
CA PHE A 284 -4.31 -6.76 -12.19
C PHE A 284 -4.53 -5.58 -11.26
N TYR A 285 -4.16 -4.40 -11.71
CA TYR A 285 -4.52 -3.13 -11.10
C TYR A 285 -5.51 -2.42 -12.03
N ASN A 286 -6.65 -2.08 -11.49
CA ASN A 286 -7.50 -1.13 -12.18
C ASN A 286 -6.92 0.26 -11.93
N GLU A 287 -6.51 0.94 -12.98
CA GLU A 287 -6.12 2.36 -12.90
C GLU A 287 -7.37 3.18 -12.55
N HIS A 288 -7.63 3.34 -11.27
CA HIS A 288 -8.73 4.18 -10.84
C HIS A 288 -8.30 5.63 -10.70
N ARG A 289 -8.81 6.43 -11.58
CA ARG A 289 -8.80 7.89 -11.50
C ARG A 289 -9.53 8.43 -10.25
N ASP A 290 -10.35 7.59 -9.59
CA ASP A 290 -11.22 7.98 -8.47
C ASP A 290 -10.61 7.80 -7.08
N ARG A 291 -9.33 7.43 -6.96
CA ARG A 291 -8.67 7.38 -5.63
C ARG A 291 -8.76 8.70 -4.88
N ARG A 292 -8.77 9.83 -5.59
CA ARG A 292 -8.96 11.18 -5.00
C ARG A 292 -10.36 11.38 -4.40
N ALA A 293 -11.41 10.84 -5.01
CA ALA A 293 -12.78 10.96 -4.52
C ALA A 293 -13.00 10.24 -3.18
N LEU A 294 -12.25 9.16 -2.91
CA LEU A 294 -12.30 8.45 -1.63
C LEU A 294 -11.74 9.27 -0.46
N PHE A 295 -10.74 10.11 -0.72
CA PHE A 295 -10.11 10.96 0.28
C PHE A 295 -10.77 12.34 0.42
N SER A 296 -11.54 12.77 -0.58
CA SER A 296 -12.21 14.07 -0.59
C SER A 296 -13.62 14.07 0.02
N ALA A 297 -14.12 12.93 0.48
CA ALA A 297 -15.47 12.82 1.08
C ALA A 297 -15.67 13.63 2.39
N GLY A 298 -14.65 14.38 2.84
CA GLY A 298 -14.71 15.31 3.98
C GLY A 298 -14.73 16.79 3.60
N SER A 299 -14.52 17.16 2.34
CA SER A 299 -14.61 18.55 1.88
C SER A 299 -15.73 18.67 0.85
N LYS A 300 -16.79 19.42 1.19
CA LYS A 300 -17.77 19.89 0.23
C LYS A 300 -17.06 20.84 -0.75
N GLY A 301 -16.80 20.39 -1.95
CA GLY A 301 -16.22 21.24 -2.99
C GLY A 301 -16.08 20.48 -4.31
N ALA A 302 -16.93 20.85 -5.24
CA ALA A 302 -16.84 20.73 -6.69
C ALA A 302 -16.40 19.38 -7.27
N ALA A 303 -17.36 18.68 -7.86
CA ALA A 303 -17.14 17.68 -8.88
C ALA A 303 -16.34 18.29 -10.04
N LEU A 304 -15.07 17.96 -10.18
CA LEU A 304 -14.37 18.14 -11.44
C LEU A 304 -14.79 17.01 -12.36
N ALA A 305 -15.43 17.39 -13.45
CA ALA A 305 -15.81 16.51 -14.53
C ALA A 305 -14.61 15.71 -15.04
N ALA A 306 -14.81 14.41 -15.21
CA ALA A 306 -13.85 13.53 -15.85
C ALA A 306 -13.57 14.04 -17.27
N SER A 307 -12.44 14.67 -17.47
CA SER A 307 -11.90 14.94 -18.80
C SER A 307 -11.11 13.70 -19.23
N THR A 308 -11.75 12.89 -20.04
CA THR A 308 -11.03 12.00 -20.95
C THR A 308 -10.29 12.89 -21.92
N THR A 309 -8.96 12.88 -21.86
CA THR A 309 -8.15 13.02 -23.09
C THR A 309 -6.66 13.09 -22.81
N ASN A 310 -5.96 12.45 -23.68
CA ASN A 310 -4.60 12.70 -24.14
C ASN A 310 -3.44 12.43 -23.18
N ALA A 311 -2.86 11.26 -23.39
CA ALA A 311 -1.48 10.88 -23.04
C ALA A 311 -0.41 11.78 -23.71
N GLY A 312 -0.74 13.05 -24.04
CA GLY A 312 0.08 13.92 -24.88
C GLY A 312 1.06 14.85 -24.17
N ASN A 313 0.82 15.21 -22.89
CA ASN A 313 1.55 16.31 -22.27
C ASN A 313 2.18 15.98 -20.90
N GLN A 314 2.35 14.73 -20.56
CA GLN A 314 3.12 14.36 -19.37
C GLN A 314 4.60 14.35 -19.73
N LEU A 315 5.33 15.38 -19.30
CA LEU A 315 6.77 15.43 -19.41
C LEU A 315 7.39 14.63 -18.26
N CYS A 316 7.70 13.35 -18.50
CA CYS A 316 8.59 12.63 -17.60
C CYS A 316 9.97 13.27 -17.66
N LEU A 317 10.45 13.79 -16.52
CA LEU A 317 11.70 14.55 -16.41
C LEU A 317 12.94 13.80 -16.90
N ASP A 318 12.86 12.46 -17.04
CA ASP A 318 14.01 11.64 -17.45
C ASP A 318 14.03 11.24 -18.91
N ARG A 319 12.90 11.28 -19.61
CA ARG A 319 12.75 10.53 -20.87
C ARG A 319 12.19 11.34 -22.04
N ASN A 320 11.92 12.62 -21.84
CA ASN A 320 11.38 13.45 -22.91
C ASN A 320 12.50 14.20 -23.63
N PRO A 321 12.85 13.83 -24.88
CA PRO A 321 13.93 14.46 -25.64
C PRO A 321 13.67 15.95 -25.97
N GLY A 322 12.43 16.42 -25.77
CA GLY A 322 12.04 17.83 -25.97
C GLY A 322 12.22 18.71 -24.74
N VAL A 323 12.65 18.17 -23.62
CA VAL A 323 12.88 18.91 -22.37
C VAL A 323 14.37 19.17 -22.17
N LYS A 324 14.75 20.42 -21.92
CA LYS A 324 16.12 20.81 -21.62
C LYS A 324 16.20 21.37 -20.22
N PHE A 325 17.10 20.80 -19.43
CA PHE A 325 17.46 21.28 -18.10
C PHE A 325 18.67 22.20 -18.18
N ASP A 326 18.68 23.25 -17.39
CA ASP A 326 19.86 24.11 -17.23
C ASP A 326 20.82 23.62 -16.13
N ASP A 327 21.87 24.39 -15.86
CA ASP A 327 22.92 24.06 -14.89
C ASP A 327 22.45 24.11 -13.42
N GLY A 328 21.23 24.57 -13.17
CA GLY A 328 20.63 24.60 -11.83
C GLY A 328 20.09 23.24 -11.35
N TRP A 329 20.02 22.25 -12.24
CA TRP A 329 19.58 20.89 -11.94
C TRP A 329 20.76 19.96 -11.78
N PHE A 330 20.68 19.14 -10.74
CA PHE A 330 21.61 18.02 -10.56
C PHE A 330 21.15 16.79 -11.34
N GLU A 331 22.05 15.81 -11.50
CA GLU A 331 21.69 14.52 -12.09
C GLU A 331 20.55 13.84 -11.32
N PRO A 332 19.67 13.09 -12.02
CA PRO A 332 18.56 12.43 -11.37
C PRO A 332 19.04 11.35 -10.39
N ASN A 333 18.23 11.12 -9.37
CA ASN A 333 18.47 10.02 -8.43
C ASN A 333 18.48 8.68 -9.17
N ILE A 334 19.33 7.78 -8.71
CA ILE A 334 19.39 6.40 -9.22
C ILE A 334 18.20 5.59 -8.72
N LEU A 335 17.70 5.91 -7.51
CA LEU A 335 16.61 5.19 -6.86
C LEU A 335 15.26 5.91 -7.05
N PRO A 336 14.18 5.17 -7.31
CA PRO A 336 12.83 5.71 -7.39
C PRO A 336 12.33 6.33 -6.06
N PRO A 337 11.45 7.36 -6.15
CA PRO A 337 11.05 7.98 -7.40
C PRO A 337 12.22 8.73 -8.05
N ILE A 338 12.36 8.56 -9.37
CA ILE A 338 13.39 9.27 -10.11
C ILE A 338 13.08 10.77 -10.02
N ALA A 339 13.90 11.49 -9.30
CA ALA A 339 13.74 12.91 -9.05
C ALA A 339 15.04 13.65 -9.35
N ARG A 340 14.92 14.87 -9.84
CA ARG A 340 16.06 15.78 -9.98
C ARG A 340 16.05 16.78 -8.83
N TRP A 341 17.16 16.87 -8.14
CA TRP A 341 17.41 17.92 -7.18
C TRP A 341 17.77 19.20 -7.91
N MET A 342 17.38 20.32 -7.35
CA MET A 342 17.86 21.62 -7.81
C MET A 342 18.60 22.37 -6.70
N GLY A 343 19.46 23.32 -7.15
CA GLY A 343 20.05 24.30 -6.29
C GLY A 343 19.08 25.43 -5.92
N GLN A 344 19.57 26.63 -5.74
CA GLN A 344 18.70 27.75 -5.39
C GLN A 344 17.83 28.22 -6.56
N ARG A 345 18.28 28.02 -7.79
CA ARG A 345 17.56 28.38 -9.01
C ARG A 345 17.78 27.32 -10.07
N ALA A 346 16.73 26.97 -10.79
CA ALA A 346 16.81 26.03 -11.91
C ALA A 346 15.71 26.32 -12.94
N SER A 347 15.96 26.04 -14.21
CA SER A 347 14.97 26.19 -15.26
C SER A 347 14.83 24.95 -16.14
N ILE A 348 13.67 24.83 -16.75
CA ILE A 348 13.31 23.78 -17.70
C ILE A 348 12.74 24.45 -18.94
N ARG A 349 13.28 24.12 -20.12
CA ARG A 349 12.76 24.58 -21.40
C ARG A 349 12.04 23.44 -22.11
N PHE A 350 10.86 23.74 -22.63
CA PHE A 350 10.03 22.76 -23.33
C PHE A 350 9.18 23.43 -24.42
N ARG A 351 8.60 22.60 -25.31
CA ARG A 351 7.65 23.03 -26.32
C ARG A 351 6.26 22.46 -26.05
N ALA A 352 5.23 23.31 -26.15
CA ALA A 352 3.84 22.93 -26.04
C ALA A 352 2.98 23.82 -26.96
N ALA A 353 1.83 23.33 -27.37
CA ALA A 353 0.86 24.09 -28.17
C ALA A 353 0.17 25.21 -27.36
N GLY A 354 0.15 25.06 -26.04
CA GLY A 354 -0.37 25.98 -25.05
C GLY A 354 -0.16 25.39 -23.66
N VAL A 355 -0.28 26.21 -22.63
CA VAL A 355 -0.16 25.81 -21.23
C VAL A 355 -1.28 26.44 -20.42
N SER A 356 -2.16 25.63 -19.85
CA SER A 356 -3.24 26.11 -18.97
C SER A 356 -3.00 25.80 -17.49
N GLU A 357 -2.21 24.76 -17.20
CA GLU A 357 -1.86 24.35 -15.85
C GLU A 357 -0.47 23.68 -15.82
N ILE A 358 0.30 23.97 -14.81
CA ILE A 358 1.56 23.30 -14.49
C ILE A 358 1.38 22.55 -13.18
N ARG A 359 1.68 21.25 -13.18
CA ARG A 359 1.68 20.42 -11.98
C ARG A 359 3.07 19.91 -11.69
N LEU A 360 3.46 19.99 -10.44
CA LEU A 360 4.78 19.57 -9.96
C LEU A 360 4.62 18.65 -8.75
N ASP A 361 5.12 17.42 -8.85
CA ASP A 361 5.36 16.60 -7.67
C ASP A 361 6.76 16.89 -7.15
N LEU A 362 6.83 17.53 -6.01
CA LEU A 362 8.11 17.95 -5.43
C LEU A 362 8.23 17.58 -3.95
N THR A 363 9.47 17.53 -3.48
CA THR A 363 9.80 17.34 -2.07
C THR A 363 11.02 18.15 -1.67
N THR A 364 11.24 18.31 -0.38
CA THR A 364 12.49 18.82 0.18
C THR A 364 12.86 18.03 1.43
N HIS A 365 14.18 17.86 1.63
CA HIS A 365 14.73 17.23 2.84
C HIS A 365 15.44 18.26 3.73
N MET A 366 15.15 19.52 3.50
CA MET A 366 15.72 20.59 4.30
C MET A 366 15.47 20.38 5.79
N PRO A 367 16.48 20.39 6.62
CA PRO A 367 16.28 20.32 8.07
C PRO A 367 15.53 21.59 8.54
N ASP A 368 14.81 21.47 9.64
CA ASP A 368 14.15 22.59 10.32
C ASP A 368 13.09 23.38 9.53
N LEU A 369 12.45 22.73 8.52
CA LEU A 369 11.39 23.36 7.68
C LEU A 369 10.28 24.04 8.47
N HIS A 370 9.89 23.49 9.62
CA HIS A 370 8.85 24.07 10.46
C HIS A 370 9.31 25.34 11.20
N ALA A 371 10.60 25.47 11.45
CA ALA A 371 11.19 26.69 12.03
C ALA A 371 11.58 27.72 10.96
N ARG A 372 12.01 27.22 9.80
CA ARG A 372 12.41 28.02 8.65
C ARG A 372 11.80 27.45 7.37
N PRO A 373 10.55 27.78 7.05
CA PRO A 373 9.91 27.32 5.83
C PRO A 373 10.70 27.72 4.60
N LEU A 374 10.76 26.83 3.60
CA LEU A 374 11.40 27.09 2.32
C LEU A 374 10.44 27.83 1.39
N GLY A 375 10.78 29.06 1.01
CA GLY A 375 10.06 29.80 -0.02
C GLY A 375 10.41 29.29 -1.40
N LEU A 376 9.39 29.01 -2.22
CA LEU A 376 9.52 28.58 -3.61
C LEU A 376 8.69 29.48 -4.50
N GLU A 377 9.31 30.09 -5.51
CA GLU A 377 8.65 30.89 -6.55
C GLU A 377 8.76 30.21 -7.90
N LEU A 378 7.68 30.25 -8.68
CA LEU A 378 7.60 29.75 -10.05
C LEU A 378 7.42 30.90 -11.03
N PHE A 379 8.19 30.86 -12.11
CA PHE A 379 8.11 31.82 -13.21
C PHE A 379 7.94 31.07 -14.53
N LEU A 380 7.09 31.58 -15.40
CA LEU A 380 7.00 31.12 -16.79
C LEU A 380 7.38 32.25 -17.74
N ASN A 381 8.37 32.02 -18.58
CA ASN A 381 8.93 33.04 -19.48
C ASN A 381 9.30 34.36 -18.79
N GLY A 382 9.77 34.26 -17.55
CA GLY A 382 10.16 35.38 -16.72
C GLY A 382 9.03 36.08 -15.96
N GLU A 383 7.76 35.73 -16.20
CA GLU A 383 6.64 36.21 -15.41
C GLU A 383 6.37 35.31 -14.23
N ARG A 384 6.17 35.89 -13.04
CA ARG A 384 5.89 35.15 -11.82
C ARG A 384 4.49 34.55 -11.83
N LEU A 385 4.41 33.21 -11.83
CA LEU A 385 3.13 32.48 -11.75
C LEU A 385 2.61 32.35 -10.32
N SER A 386 3.47 31.93 -9.41
CA SER A 386 3.05 31.62 -8.05
C SER A 386 4.21 31.63 -7.06
N ALA A 387 3.89 31.67 -5.79
CA ALA A 387 4.83 31.45 -4.69
C ALA A 387 4.21 30.57 -3.63
N PHE A 388 5.02 29.69 -3.07
CA PHE A 388 4.67 28.71 -2.06
C PHE A 388 5.62 28.80 -0.88
N SER A 389 5.11 28.43 0.29
CA SER A 389 5.94 28.24 1.46
C SER A 389 5.86 26.78 1.88
N LEU A 390 6.96 26.05 1.77
CA LEU A 390 7.09 24.66 2.12
C LEU A 390 7.51 24.58 3.59
N TRP A 391 6.64 24.08 4.43
CA TRP A 391 6.82 24.02 5.89
C TRP A 391 6.80 22.60 6.46
N ARG A 392 6.65 21.58 5.59
CA ARG A 392 6.64 20.17 5.97
C ARG A 392 7.38 19.31 4.95
N HIS A 393 7.94 18.22 5.42
CA HIS A 393 8.54 17.18 4.58
C HIS A 393 7.45 16.33 3.88
N GLY A 394 7.88 15.60 2.88
CA GLY A 394 7.06 14.71 2.08
C GLY A 394 6.82 15.25 0.67
N TRP A 395 6.26 14.39 -0.18
CA TRP A 395 5.89 14.76 -1.54
C TRP A 395 4.67 15.66 -1.54
N LEU A 396 4.75 16.74 -2.28
CA LEU A 396 3.70 17.74 -2.47
C LEU A 396 3.35 17.78 -3.96
N ASP A 397 2.06 17.74 -4.25
CA ASP A 397 1.49 17.94 -5.58
C ASP A 397 1.05 19.41 -5.68
N LEU A 398 1.79 20.22 -6.42
CA LEU A 398 1.48 21.63 -6.65
C LEU A 398 0.79 21.81 -7.98
N HIS A 399 -0.31 22.53 -7.96
CA HIS A 399 -1.10 22.89 -9.13
C HIS A 399 -1.01 24.41 -9.35
N VAL A 400 -0.50 24.80 -10.48
CA VAL A 400 -0.30 26.20 -10.82
C VAL A 400 -1.02 26.55 -12.12
N PRO A 401 -2.13 27.30 -12.06
CA PRO A 401 -2.84 27.72 -13.26
C PRO A 401 -1.99 28.74 -14.04
N VAL A 402 -2.06 28.67 -15.36
CA VAL A 402 -1.41 29.61 -16.29
C VAL A 402 -2.48 30.40 -17.02
N SER A 403 -2.34 31.73 -17.04
CA SER A 403 -3.29 32.59 -17.76
C SER A 403 -3.16 32.44 -19.29
N GLU A 404 -4.27 32.55 -20.01
CA GLU A 404 -4.29 32.44 -21.47
C GLU A 404 -3.32 33.41 -22.14
N GLY A 405 -3.20 34.66 -21.64
CA GLY A 405 -2.31 35.68 -22.22
C GLY A 405 -0.82 35.31 -22.14
N LEU A 406 -0.39 34.61 -21.08
CA LEU A 406 0.98 34.09 -20.93
C LEU A 406 1.26 32.93 -21.88
N SER A 407 0.25 32.07 -22.09
CA SER A 407 0.35 30.94 -22.99
C SER A 407 0.46 31.37 -24.46
N GLU A 408 -0.28 32.39 -24.88
CA GLU A 408 -0.27 32.90 -26.25
C GLU A 408 1.03 33.66 -26.63
N GLN A 409 1.64 34.34 -25.68
CA GLN A 409 2.87 35.10 -25.91
C GLN A 409 4.10 34.23 -26.18
N ALA A 410 4.07 32.98 -25.87
CA ALA A 410 5.24 32.09 -25.86
C ALA A 410 5.60 31.49 -27.23
N ASN A 411 4.79 31.67 -28.29
CA ASN A 411 5.01 31.04 -29.60
C ASN A 411 5.33 29.54 -29.55
N GLY A 412 4.80 28.83 -28.53
CA GLY A 412 5.02 27.42 -28.32
C GLY A 412 6.36 27.04 -27.66
N GLU A 413 7.20 27.98 -27.29
CA GLU A 413 8.41 27.73 -26.50
C GLU A 413 8.26 28.32 -25.09
N PHE A 414 8.48 27.48 -24.08
CA PHE A 414 8.31 27.86 -22.69
C PHE A 414 9.58 27.62 -21.88
N GLU A 415 9.83 28.52 -20.94
CA GLU A 415 10.84 28.35 -19.90
C GLU A 415 10.17 28.45 -18.53
N LEU A 416 10.11 27.32 -17.83
CA LEU A 416 9.66 27.26 -16.44
C LEU A 416 10.88 27.37 -15.53
N GLU A 417 10.91 28.43 -14.72
CA GLU A 417 11.98 28.66 -13.75
C GLU A 417 11.41 28.49 -12.31
N LEU A 418 12.18 27.80 -11.47
CA LEU A 418 11.93 27.63 -10.06
C LEU A 418 13.03 28.35 -9.27
N ARG A 419 12.63 29.12 -8.25
CA ARG A 419 13.56 29.82 -7.35
C ARG A 419 13.21 29.48 -5.90
N ALA A 420 14.21 28.96 -5.19
CA ALA A 420 14.15 28.77 -3.76
C ALA A 420 14.83 29.96 -3.06
N ASP A 421 14.26 30.37 -1.92
CA ASP A 421 14.84 31.49 -1.15
C ASP A 421 16.12 31.10 -0.42
N HIS A 422 16.36 29.84 -0.15
CA HIS A 422 17.58 29.30 0.44
C HIS A 422 17.83 27.83 0.08
N THR A 423 19.03 27.35 0.38
CA THR A 423 19.50 25.98 0.15
C THR A 423 20.02 25.37 1.45
N TRP A 424 20.29 24.08 1.42
CA TRP A 424 20.92 23.34 2.48
C TRP A 424 21.91 22.34 1.92
N GLN A 425 22.87 21.91 2.73
CA GLN A 425 23.78 20.83 2.36
C GLN A 425 23.42 19.56 3.12
N PRO A 426 23.40 18.39 2.43
CA PRO A 426 23.25 17.11 3.10
C PRO A 426 24.31 16.93 4.19
N ARG A 427 23.93 16.42 5.34
CA ARG A 427 24.89 16.08 6.39
C ARG A 427 25.72 14.88 5.96
N PRO A 428 27.03 14.89 6.16
CA PRO A 428 27.86 13.73 5.84
C PRO A 428 27.43 12.53 6.71
N VAL A 429 27.20 11.39 6.05
CA VAL A 429 26.97 10.12 6.72
C VAL A 429 28.32 9.42 6.88
N ALA A 430 28.57 8.83 8.05
CA ALA A 430 29.83 8.14 8.32
C ALA A 430 30.04 6.98 7.32
N GLY A 431 31.13 7.02 6.58
CA GLY A 431 31.48 6.00 5.57
C GLY A 431 31.00 6.30 4.14
N GLU A 432 30.28 7.38 3.92
CA GLU A 432 29.88 7.83 2.57
C GLU A 432 30.75 9.01 2.08
N THR A 433 30.80 9.16 0.76
CA THR A 433 31.41 10.36 0.12
C THR A 433 30.57 11.58 0.50
N ARG A 434 31.23 12.63 0.96
CA ARG A 434 30.56 13.88 1.32
C ARG A 434 29.78 14.44 0.11
N ASP A 435 28.51 14.75 0.30
CA ASP A 435 27.68 15.44 -0.68
C ASP A 435 27.82 16.96 -0.43
N ASP A 436 28.59 17.64 -1.27
CA ASP A 436 28.84 19.08 -1.15
C ASP A 436 27.82 19.92 -1.94
N ARG A 437 26.78 19.31 -2.51
CA ARG A 437 25.75 20.03 -3.25
C ARG A 437 24.93 20.91 -2.33
N GLU A 438 24.60 22.10 -2.80
CA GLU A 438 23.60 22.95 -2.18
C GLU A 438 22.23 22.68 -2.80
N LEU A 439 21.36 22.06 -2.04
CA LEU A 439 20.07 21.55 -2.47
C LEU A 439 18.92 22.41 -1.94
N SER A 440 17.81 22.47 -2.67
CA SER A 440 16.56 23.07 -2.21
C SER A 440 15.39 22.07 -2.27
N ILE A 441 14.89 21.80 -3.45
CA ILE A 441 13.82 20.84 -3.72
C ILE A 441 14.26 19.75 -4.69
N ALA A 442 13.55 18.61 -4.66
CA ALA A 442 13.61 17.61 -5.71
C ALA A 442 12.24 17.52 -6.41
N VAL A 443 12.25 17.40 -7.73
CA VAL A 443 11.04 17.28 -8.56
C VAL A 443 11.06 15.93 -9.26
N CYS A 444 9.99 15.13 -9.13
CA CYS A 444 9.88 13.83 -9.79
C CYS A 444 8.93 13.82 -10.98
N ASN A 445 7.90 14.66 -10.97
CA ASN A 445 6.95 14.78 -12.07
C ASN A 445 6.73 16.25 -12.40
N LEU A 446 6.67 16.53 -13.69
CA LEU A 446 6.18 17.77 -14.26
C LEU A 446 5.13 17.43 -15.29
N VAL A 447 3.92 17.89 -15.08
CA VAL A 447 2.81 17.74 -16.03
C VAL A 447 2.42 19.11 -16.50
N ILE A 448 2.36 19.28 -17.82
CA ILE A 448 1.94 20.52 -18.48
C ILE A 448 0.65 20.22 -19.24
N GLN A 449 -0.38 20.95 -18.94
CA GLN A 449 -1.70 20.80 -19.55
C GLN A 449 -2.09 22.07 -20.33
#